data_8e0d90f4dbf73e79648ab0f419940c1f
#
_entry.id   8e0d90f4dbf73e79648ab0f419940c1f
#
_cell.length_a   1.000
_cell.length_b   1.000
_cell.length_c   1.000
_cell.angle_alpha   90.00
_cell.angle_beta   90.00
_cell.angle_gamma   90.00
#
_symmetry.space_group_name_H-M   'P 1'
#
loop_
_entity.id
_entity.type
_entity.pdbx_description
1 polymer ?
#
loop_
_entity_poly.entity_id
_entity_poly.type
_entity_poly.pdbx_seq_one_letter_code
_entity_poly.pdbx_strand_id
1 'polypeptide(L)'
;MMKKFLWALVVGGLLSSCSTVNVTKSQRYPQVYAERPVSILVMPPINRSTKVDAKALFYSSLIVPLSQRGYYVFPPLLTMEILKEESAYDAEMFEESSMQPVGRLFGVDAVLFTTIHEWTKTTIAAQVQVTVEYTLRSAKTDAILFHRKGTVIYNPNTSSGSVLLNMLGDMLSAALTKEIELGRQCNEEAIGDMPAGGYS
;
A
#
# COMPACT_ATOMS: atom_id res chain seq x y z
N MET A 1 22.64 2.46 -58.89
CA MET A 1 22.89 1.63 -57.68
C MET A 1 22.86 2.43 -56.39
N MET A 2 23.07 3.72 -56.35
CA MET A 2 23.10 4.56 -55.11
C MET A 2 21.74 4.75 -54.40
N LYS A 3 20.61 4.74 -55.13
CA LYS A 3 19.27 4.96 -54.51
C LYS A 3 18.79 3.81 -53.64
N LYS A 4 19.25 2.58 -53.83
CA LYS A 4 18.87 1.42 -53.00
C LYS A 4 19.63 1.36 -51.69
N PHE A 5 20.80 1.99 -51.58
CA PHE A 5 21.60 2.06 -50.34
C PHE A 5 21.04 3.09 -49.35
N LEU A 6 20.46 4.17 -49.86
CA LEU A 6 19.87 5.20 -48.98
C LEU A 6 18.61 4.72 -48.25
N TRP A 7 17.85 3.81 -48.85
CA TRP A 7 16.64 3.24 -48.25
C TRP A 7 16.95 2.24 -47.11
N ALA A 8 18.06 1.52 -47.21
CA ALA A 8 18.50 0.60 -46.19
C ALA A 8 18.95 1.32 -44.88
N LEU A 9 19.46 2.54 -45.02
CA LEU A 9 19.93 3.35 -43.88
C LEU A 9 18.77 4.00 -43.09
N VAL A 10 17.62 4.27 -43.74
CA VAL A 10 16.42 4.85 -43.10
C VAL A 10 15.63 3.80 -42.32
N VAL A 11 15.64 2.53 -42.74
CA VAL A 11 14.93 1.46 -42.05
C VAL A 11 15.69 0.98 -40.78
N GLY A 12 17.02 1.15 -40.75
CA GLY A 12 17.85 0.79 -39.56
C GLY A 12 17.74 1.72 -38.38
N GLY A 13 17.17 2.93 -38.54
CA GLY A 13 17.08 3.95 -37.49
C GLY A 13 15.83 3.87 -36.60
N LEU A 14 14.87 2.97 -36.86
CA LEU A 14 13.59 2.89 -36.14
C LEU A 14 13.51 1.80 -35.05
N LEU A 15 14.62 1.13 -34.76
CA LEU A 15 14.74 0.25 -33.62
C LEU A 15 15.18 1.05 -32.36
N SER A 16 14.46 2.12 -32.03
CA SER A 16 14.55 2.72 -30.71
C SER A 16 13.99 1.73 -29.73
N SER A 17 14.85 0.90 -29.19
CA SER A 17 14.58 0.00 -28.08
C SER A 17 13.96 0.82 -26.94
N CYS A 18 12.68 0.63 -26.65
CA CYS A 18 12.09 0.98 -25.37
C CYS A 18 12.79 0.16 -24.30
N SER A 19 13.90 0.64 -23.79
CA SER A 19 14.48 0.11 -22.55
C SER A 19 13.52 0.45 -21.42
N THR A 20 12.84 -0.53 -20.87
CA THR A 20 12.14 -0.42 -19.59
C THR A 20 13.19 -0.05 -18.55
N VAL A 21 13.20 1.22 -18.15
CA VAL A 21 14.09 1.68 -17.07
C VAL A 21 13.60 1.01 -15.78
N ASN A 22 14.32 -0.01 -15.32
CA ASN A 22 14.09 -0.61 -14.01
C ASN A 22 14.51 0.37 -12.92
N VAL A 23 13.53 1.16 -12.44
CA VAL A 23 13.75 2.08 -11.33
C VAL A 23 13.93 1.28 -10.04
N THR A 24 15.07 1.41 -9.40
CA THR A 24 15.36 0.76 -8.11
C THR A 24 14.50 1.35 -6.98
N LYS A 25 14.29 0.60 -5.88
CA LYS A 25 13.56 1.12 -4.71
C LYS A 25 14.21 2.38 -4.13
N SER A 26 15.53 2.49 -4.14
CA SER A 26 16.24 3.68 -3.68
C SER A 26 16.00 4.93 -4.54
N GLN A 27 15.82 4.74 -5.84
CA GLN A 27 15.44 5.84 -6.73
C GLN A 27 13.97 6.23 -6.61
N ARG A 28 13.08 5.26 -6.29
CA ARG A 28 11.64 5.49 -6.13
C ARG A 28 11.30 6.11 -4.79
N TYR A 29 11.99 5.71 -3.73
CA TYR A 29 11.74 6.13 -2.35
C TYR A 29 12.99 6.69 -1.67
N PRO A 30 13.63 7.74 -2.23
CA PRO A 30 14.91 8.25 -1.72
C PRO A 30 14.82 8.74 -0.27
N GLN A 31 13.67 9.27 0.14
CA GLN A 31 13.47 9.79 1.49
C GLN A 31 13.49 8.68 2.56
N VAL A 32 12.98 7.48 2.25
CA VAL A 32 13.08 6.32 3.17
C VAL A 32 14.55 5.99 3.44
N TYR A 33 15.39 5.99 2.39
CA TYR A 33 16.82 5.70 2.51
C TYR A 33 17.61 6.81 3.20
N ALA A 34 17.16 8.06 3.08
CA ALA A 34 17.78 9.20 3.75
C ALA A 34 17.45 9.23 5.25
N GLU A 35 16.18 9.04 5.61
CA GLU A 35 15.71 9.15 7.00
C GLU A 35 15.82 7.83 7.78
N ARG A 36 15.76 6.69 7.11
CA ARG A 36 15.84 5.34 7.68
C ARG A 36 14.93 5.15 8.89
N PRO A 37 13.61 5.32 8.73
CA PRO A 37 12.68 5.15 9.85
C PRO A 37 12.75 3.72 10.36
N VAL A 38 12.77 3.56 11.68
CA VAL A 38 12.80 2.26 12.36
C VAL A 38 11.43 1.90 12.91
N SER A 39 10.71 2.91 13.41
CA SER A 39 9.43 2.75 14.07
C SER A 39 8.30 3.43 13.30
N ILE A 40 7.16 2.73 13.20
CA ILE A 40 5.97 3.20 12.49
C ILE A 40 4.75 3.17 13.43
N LEU A 41 4.04 4.28 13.48
CA LEU A 41 2.67 4.36 14.00
C LEU A 41 1.70 4.12 12.84
N VAL A 42 0.78 3.20 12.99
CA VAL A 42 -0.31 3.00 12.03
C VAL A 42 -1.54 3.75 12.52
N MET A 43 -1.99 4.74 11.75
CA MET A 43 -3.24 5.45 12.04
C MET A 43 -4.45 4.59 11.72
N PRO A 44 -5.59 4.76 12.41
CA PRO A 44 -6.84 4.13 12.02
C PRO A 44 -7.15 4.45 10.55
N PRO A 45 -7.52 3.44 9.72
CA PRO A 45 -7.77 3.68 8.30
C PRO A 45 -8.92 4.66 8.05
N ILE A 46 -8.77 5.50 7.06
CA ILE A 46 -9.79 6.40 6.54
C ILE A 46 -10.66 5.61 5.57
N ASN A 47 -11.95 5.48 5.84
CA ASN A 47 -12.86 4.70 5.01
C ASN A 47 -13.78 5.62 4.20
N ARG A 48 -13.48 5.75 2.91
CA ARG A 48 -14.31 6.48 1.94
C ARG A 48 -15.22 5.54 1.12
N SER A 49 -15.17 4.22 1.41
CA SER A 49 -15.99 3.22 0.77
C SER A 49 -17.34 3.01 1.48
N THR A 50 -18.23 2.27 0.84
CA THR A 50 -19.53 1.88 1.43
C THR A 50 -19.45 0.66 2.36
N LYS A 51 -18.28 0.00 2.45
CA LYS A 51 -18.05 -1.16 3.30
C LYS A 51 -17.75 -0.73 4.74
N VAL A 52 -18.68 -0.90 5.64
CA VAL A 52 -18.57 -0.44 7.04
C VAL A 52 -17.36 -1.04 7.77
N ASP A 53 -17.15 -2.35 7.62
CA ASP A 53 -16.10 -3.08 8.33
C ASP A 53 -14.70 -2.88 7.73
N ALA A 54 -14.56 -2.16 6.61
CA ALA A 54 -13.30 -2.00 5.91
C ALA A 54 -12.18 -1.44 6.81
N LYS A 55 -12.48 -0.46 7.68
CA LYS A 55 -11.50 0.08 8.67
C LYS A 55 -10.86 -1.04 9.49
N ALA A 56 -11.69 -1.89 10.11
CA ALA A 56 -11.21 -2.94 11.01
C ALA A 56 -10.41 -4.01 10.24
N LEU A 57 -10.85 -4.37 9.03
CA LEU A 57 -10.19 -5.37 8.19
C LEU A 57 -8.78 -4.93 7.80
N PHE A 58 -8.60 -3.68 7.38
CA PHE A 58 -7.29 -3.14 7.02
C PHE A 58 -6.41 -2.90 8.24
N TYR A 59 -6.96 -2.29 9.31
CA TYR A 59 -6.18 -1.94 10.48
C TYR A 59 -5.56 -3.15 11.18
N SER A 60 -6.35 -4.21 11.38
CA SER A 60 -5.88 -5.42 12.07
C SER A 60 -4.83 -6.21 11.28
N SER A 61 -4.77 -6.04 9.95
CA SER A 61 -3.89 -6.83 9.08
C SER A 61 -2.59 -6.13 8.68
N LEU A 62 -2.37 -4.85 9.08
CA LEU A 62 -1.16 -4.08 8.72
C LEU A 62 0.09 -4.44 9.51
N ILE A 63 -0.05 -4.92 10.75
CA ILE A 63 1.11 -5.19 11.63
C ILE A 63 2.06 -6.21 10.97
N VAL A 64 1.50 -7.30 10.47
CA VAL A 64 2.30 -8.44 9.95
C VAL A 64 3.19 -8.03 8.80
N PRO A 65 2.69 -7.46 7.69
CA PRO A 65 3.54 -7.09 6.57
C PRO A 65 4.57 -6.01 6.91
N LEU A 66 4.25 -5.06 7.78
CA LEU A 66 5.21 -4.03 8.23
C LEU A 66 6.33 -4.63 9.08
N SER A 67 6.00 -5.53 10.01
CA SER A 67 7.01 -6.20 10.85
C SER A 67 7.90 -7.13 10.01
N GLN A 68 7.33 -7.83 9.03
CA GLN A 68 8.11 -8.66 8.08
C GLN A 68 9.05 -7.82 7.19
N ARG A 69 8.74 -6.53 6.99
CA ARG A 69 9.64 -5.58 6.31
C ARG A 69 10.71 -5.01 7.22
N GLY A 70 10.76 -5.42 8.49
CA GLY A 70 11.78 -4.99 9.46
C GLY A 70 11.48 -3.64 10.11
N TYR A 71 10.21 -3.26 10.25
CA TYR A 71 9.81 -2.10 11.03
C TYR A 71 9.28 -2.50 12.40
N TYR A 72 9.59 -1.70 13.42
CA TYR A 72 8.86 -1.75 14.68
C TYR A 72 7.51 -1.08 14.50
N VAL A 73 6.42 -1.80 14.71
CA VAL A 73 5.07 -1.26 14.60
C VAL A 73 4.52 -0.98 15.99
N PHE A 74 4.19 0.30 16.25
CA PHE A 74 3.54 0.65 17.51
C PHE A 74 2.17 -0.06 17.61
N PRO A 75 1.83 -0.68 18.75
CA PRO A 75 0.63 -1.52 18.87
C PRO A 75 -0.66 -0.76 18.52
N PRO A 76 -1.44 -1.19 17.50
CA PRO A 76 -2.62 -0.46 17.05
C PRO A 76 -3.71 -0.26 18.10
N LEU A 77 -3.93 -1.24 18.99
CA LEU A 77 -4.89 -1.08 20.07
C LEU A 77 -4.50 0.05 21.01
N LEU A 78 -3.22 0.13 21.38
CA LEU A 78 -2.70 1.20 22.23
C LEU A 78 -2.76 2.55 21.51
N THR A 79 -2.46 2.58 20.21
CA THR A 79 -2.64 3.77 19.38
C THR A 79 -4.08 4.28 19.45
N MET A 80 -5.06 3.40 19.26
CA MET A 80 -6.48 3.78 19.31
C MET A 80 -6.91 4.30 20.68
N GLU A 81 -6.44 3.70 21.76
CA GLU A 81 -6.77 4.13 23.12
C GLU A 81 -6.21 5.53 23.39
N ILE A 82 -4.93 5.77 23.08
CA ILE A 82 -4.30 7.08 23.28
C ILE A 82 -4.98 8.15 22.41
N LEU A 83 -5.23 7.85 21.11
CA LEU A 83 -5.91 8.78 20.23
C LEU A 83 -7.34 9.13 20.71
N LYS A 84 -8.05 8.18 21.31
CA LYS A 84 -9.38 8.42 21.91
C LYS A 84 -9.30 9.36 23.12
N GLU A 85 -8.32 9.18 23.99
CA GLU A 85 -8.11 10.06 25.14
C GLU A 85 -7.81 11.49 24.72
N GLU A 86 -7.04 11.66 23.64
CA GLU A 86 -6.71 12.96 23.05
C GLU A 86 -7.81 13.54 22.16
N SER A 87 -8.98 12.91 22.06
CA SER A 87 -10.07 13.27 21.12
C SER A 87 -9.61 13.34 19.64
N ALA A 88 -8.56 12.61 19.31
CA ALA A 88 -7.86 12.60 18.02
C ALA A 88 -8.09 11.29 17.26
N TYR A 89 -9.23 10.70 17.42
CA TYR A 89 -9.59 9.36 16.94
C TYR A 89 -9.80 9.27 15.42
N ASP A 90 -10.13 10.39 14.77
CA ASP A 90 -10.34 10.42 13.33
C ASP A 90 -9.04 10.78 12.60
N ALA A 91 -8.49 9.81 11.86
CA ALA A 91 -7.25 10.00 11.10
C ALA A 91 -7.36 11.10 10.04
N GLU A 92 -8.57 11.41 9.58
CA GLU A 92 -8.89 12.50 8.65
C GLU A 92 -8.39 13.87 9.15
N MET A 93 -8.38 14.09 10.46
CA MET A 93 -7.90 15.35 11.06
C MET A 93 -6.39 15.57 10.87
N PHE A 94 -5.66 14.48 10.60
CA PHE A 94 -4.21 14.48 10.47
C PHE A 94 -3.72 14.50 9.02
N GLU A 95 -4.60 14.35 8.02
CA GLU A 95 -4.18 14.25 6.61
C GLU A 95 -3.32 15.44 6.18
N GLU A 96 -3.67 16.64 6.60
CA GLU A 96 -2.95 17.88 6.26
C GLU A 96 -2.12 18.45 7.43
N SER A 97 -2.19 17.83 8.60
CA SER A 97 -1.49 18.31 9.79
C SER A 97 -0.02 17.86 9.83
N SER A 98 0.81 18.56 10.62
CA SER A 98 2.18 18.09 10.90
C SER A 98 2.16 16.81 11.73
N MET A 99 3.05 15.88 11.40
CA MET A 99 3.24 14.61 12.13
C MET A 99 4.21 14.77 13.31
N GLN A 100 4.88 15.90 13.45
CA GLN A 100 5.86 16.12 14.53
C GLN A 100 5.26 16.00 15.94
N PRO A 101 4.04 16.52 16.23
CA PRO A 101 3.40 16.29 17.53
C PRO A 101 3.12 14.81 17.79
N VAL A 102 2.64 14.08 16.78
CA VAL A 102 2.38 12.63 16.85
C VAL A 102 3.68 11.88 17.10
N GLY A 103 4.75 12.22 16.37
CA GLY A 103 6.07 11.63 16.57
C GLY A 103 6.61 11.83 17.97
N ARG A 104 6.43 13.01 18.58
CA ARG A 104 6.84 13.29 19.97
C ARG A 104 6.00 12.52 20.99
N LEU A 105 4.69 12.42 20.78
CA LEU A 105 3.78 11.75 21.69
C LEU A 105 4.05 10.24 21.75
N PHE A 106 4.21 9.61 20.60
CA PHE A 106 4.36 8.16 20.48
C PHE A 106 5.82 7.68 20.41
N GLY A 107 6.78 8.58 20.26
CA GLY A 107 8.19 8.23 20.09
C GLY A 107 8.50 7.47 18.80
N VAL A 108 7.77 7.75 17.70
CA VAL A 108 7.90 7.05 16.43
C VAL A 108 8.58 7.90 15.36
N ASP A 109 9.24 7.24 14.40
CA ASP A 109 9.93 7.91 13.30
C ASP A 109 9.02 8.28 12.13
N ALA A 110 7.96 7.49 11.92
CA ALA A 110 7.04 7.70 10.81
C ALA A 110 5.61 7.30 11.16
N VAL A 111 4.64 7.85 10.42
CA VAL A 111 3.20 7.63 10.59
C VAL A 111 2.63 7.13 9.27
N LEU A 112 1.96 5.97 9.30
CA LEU A 112 1.32 5.36 8.14
C LEU A 112 -0.18 5.68 8.14
N PHE A 113 -0.62 6.30 7.06
CA PHE A 113 -2.02 6.49 6.72
C PHE A 113 -2.47 5.46 5.70
N THR A 114 -3.69 4.96 5.85
CA THR A 114 -4.34 4.05 4.91
C THR A 114 -5.71 4.62 4.56
N THR A 115 -5.95 4.92 3.29
CA THR A 115 -7.24 5.42 2.81
C THR A 115 -7.89 4.39 1.89
N ILE A 116 -9.07 3.89 2.28
CA ILE A 116 -9.87 2.94 1.51
C ILE A 116 -10.83 3.76 0.65
N HIS A 117 -10.53 3.87 -0.65
CA HIS A 117 -11.32 4.67 -1.57
C HIS A 117 -12.55 3.93 -2.06
N GLU A 118 -12.42 2.62 -2.30
CA GLU A 118 -13.47 1.83 -2.90
C GLU A 118 -13.45 0.40 -2.34
N TRP A 119 -14.62 -0.15 -2.14
CA TRP A 119 -14.86 -1.57 -1.88
C TRP A 119 -16.17 -1.95 -2.55
N THR A 120 -16.09 -2.44 -3.76
CA THR A 120 -17.25 -2.74 -4.60
C THR A 120 -17.36 -4.23 -4.86
N LYS A 121 -18.55 -4.79 -4.65
CA LYS A 121 -18.89 -6.18 -4.96
C LYS A 121 -19.85 -6.22 -6.14
N THR A 122 -19.39 -6.82 -7.25
CA THR A 122 -20.22 -6.98 -8.45
C THR A 122 -20.72 -8.42 -8.55
N THR A 123 -22.02 -8.62 -8.32
CA THR A 123 -22.64 -9.95 -8.26
C THR A 123 -22.63 -10.65 -9.63
N ILE A 124 -22.86 -9.91 -10.73
CA ILE A 124 -22.90 -10.46 -12.09
C ILE A 124 -21.53 -11.01 -12.52
N ALA A 125 -20.45 -10.31 -12.17
CA ALA A 125 -19.09 -10.73 -12.49
C ALA A 125 -18.46 -11.61 -11.39
N ALA A 126 -19.16 -11.87 -10.30
CA ALA A 126 -18.63 -12.51 -9.08
C ALA A 126 -17.28 -11.88 -8.64
N GLN A 127 -17.19 -10.55 -8.73
CA GLN A 127 -15.94 -9.81 -8.57
C GLN A 127 -16.01 -8.88 -7.36
N VAL A 128 -14.90 -8.78 -6.63
CA VAL A 128 -14.69 -7.76 -5.59
C VAL A 128 -13.54 -6.87 -6.03
N GLN A 129 -13.77 -5.57 -6.02
CA GLN A 129 -12.74 -4.55 -6.30
C GLN A 129 -12.50 -3.72 -5.06
N VAL A 130 -11.22 -3.59 -4.69
CA VAL A 130 -10.79 -2.76 -3.56
C VAL A 130 -9.71 -1.80 -4.04
N THR A 131 -9.95 -0.51 -3.87
CA THR A 131 -8.97 0.54 -4.15
C THR A 131 -8.51 1.15 -2.83
N VAL A 132 -7.21 1.06 -2.57
CA VAL A 132 -6.60 1.52 -1.32
C VAL A 132 -5.32 2.32 -1.59
N GLU A 133 -5.08 3.29 -0.72
CA GLU A 133 -3.93 4.19 -0.77
C GLU A 133 -3.20 4.17 0.56
N TYR A 134 -1.86 4.08 0.50
CA TYR A 134 -0.97 4.07 1.65
C TYR A 134 0.00 5.24 1.54
N THR A 135 0.10 6.03 2.61
CA THR A 135 1.02 7.16 2.70
C THR A 135 1.79 7.08 4.01
N LEU A 136 3.11 6.86 3.92
CA LEU A 136 4.01 6.92 5.07
C LEU A 136 4.62 8.31 5.13
N ARG A 137 4.43 9.02 6.22
CA ARG A 137 4.97 10.36 6.44
C ARG A 137 6.01 10.34 7.56
N SER A 138 7.07 11.11 7.37
CA SER A 138 8.06 11.33 8.42
C SER A 138 7.45 12.05 9.62
N ALA A 139 7.70 11.54 10.81
CA ALA A 139 7.33 12.22 12.05
C ALA A 139 8.33 13.36 12.43
N LYS A 140 9.42 13.52 11.67
CA LYS A 140 10.46 14.53 11.90
C LYS A 140 10.36 15.69 10.93
N THR A 141 10.14 15.38 9.63
CA THR A 141 10.23 16.37 8.54
C THR A 141 8.90 16.61 7.83
N ASP A 142 7.86 15.82 8.14
CA ASP A 142 6.57 15.77 7.44
C ASP A 142 6.67 15.27 5.98
N ALA A 143 7.87 14.92 5.50
CA ALA A 143 8.08 14.42 4.15
C ALA A 143 7.32 13.11 3.91
N ILE A 144 6.83 12.94 2.69
CA ILE A 144 6.26 11.66 2.24
C ILE A 144 7.43 10.71 1.97
N LEU A 145 7.57 9.68 2.80
CA LEU A 145 8.60 8.66 2.69
C LEU A 145 8.21 7.59 1.68
N PHE A 146 6.95 7.16 1.72
CA PHE A 146 6.40 6.15 0.82
C PHE A 146 4.96 6.52 0.49
N HIS A 147 4.59 6.33 -0.78
CA HIS A 147 3.22 6.49 -1.24
C HIS A 147 2.91 5.42 -2.27
N ARG A 148 1.78 4.74 -2.09
CA ARG A 148 1.28 3.77 -3.06
C ARG A 148 -0.25 3.76 -3.05
N LYS A 149 -0.82 3.88 -4.23
CA LYS A 149 -2.24 3.65 -4.48
C LYS A 149 -2.39 2.50 -5.45
N GLY A 150 -3.28 1.57 -5.15
CA GLY A 150 -3.51 0.41 -5.99
C GLY A 150 -4.95 -0.07 -5.94
N THR A 151 -5.34 -0.83 -6.95
CA THR A 151 -6.63 -1.51 -7.02
C THR A 151 -6.39 -3.00 -7.12
N VAL A 152 -6.94 -3.76 -6.20
CA VAL A 152 -6.99 -5.23 -6.24
C VAL A 152 -8.35 -5.64 -6.76
N ILE A 153 -8.36 -6.45 -7.81
CA ILE A 153 -9.56 -7.03 -8.38
C ILE A 153 -9.51 -8.53 -8.15
N TYR A 154 -10.47 -9.02 -7.39
CA TYR A 154 -10.63 -10.43 -7.13
C TYR A 154 -11.81 -10.99 -7.95
N ASN A 155 -11.55 -12.02 -8.76
CA ASN A 155 -12.55 -12.74 -9.52
C ASN A 155 -12.31 -14.26 -9.38
N PRO A 156 -13.22 -15.00 -8.69
CA PRO A 156 -13.05 -16.44 -8.46
C PRO A 156 -13.13 -17.29 -9.74
N ASN A 157 -13.68 -16.73 -10.83
CA ASN A 157 -13.87 -17.45 -12.08
C ASN A 157 -12.73 -17.30 -13.09
N THR A 158 -11.71 -16.47 -12.79
CA THR A 158 -10.56 -16.31 -13.66
C THR A 158 -9.37 -17.09 -13.12
N SER A 159 -9.01 -18.17 -13.82
CA SER A 159 -7.79 -18.97 -13.58
C SER A 159 -6.51 -18.21 -14.01
N SER A 160 -6.51 -16.88 -13.97
CA SER A 160 -5.42 -16.07 -14.48
C SER A 160 -4.31 -15.92 -13.44
N GLY A 161 -3.35 -16.82 -13.51
CA GLY A 161 -1.91 -16.54 -13.48
C GLY A 161 -1.24 -16.12 -12.17
N SER A 162 -1.94 -15.96 -11.05
CA SER A 162 -1.29 -15.75 -9.75
C SER A 162 -1.70 -16.88 -8.81
N VAL A 163 -0.72 -17.56 -8.25
CA VAL A 163 -0.93 -18.66 -7.27
C VAL A 163 -1.76 -18.20 -6.07
N LEU A 164 -1.66 -16.93 -5.71
CA LEU A 164 -2.48 -16.29 -4.68
C LEU A 164 -3.96 -16.17 -5.07
N LEU A 165 -4.27 -15.88 -6.34
CA LEU A 165 -5.64 -15.80 -6.84
C LEU A 165 -6.34 -17.18 -6.82
N ASN A 166 -5.61 -18.26 -7.09
CA ASN A 166 -6.17 -19.62 -7.07
C ASN A 166 -6.50 -20.09 -5.64
N MET A 167 -5.70 -19.74 -4.65
CA MET A 167 -6.02 -20.03 -3.24
C MET A 167 -7.26 -19.30 -2.75
N LEU A 168 -7.56 -18.11 -3.30
CA LEU A 168 -8.76 -17.33 -2.94
C LEU A 168 -10.03 -17.83 -3.66
N GLY A 169 -9.88 -18.50 -4.83
CA GLY A 169 -11.02 -19.05 -5.59
C GLY A 169 -11.86 -20.04 -4.80
N ASP A 170 -11.22 -20.99 -4.15
CA ASP A 170 -11.88 -21.99 -3.30
C ASP A 170 -12.39 -21.40 -1.99
N MET A 171 -11.86 -20.28 -1.60
CA MET A 171 -12.16 -19.61 -0.33
C MET A 171 -13.37 -18.69 -0.40
N LEU A 172 -13.72 -18.03 -1.48
CA LEU A 172 -14.88 -17.11 -1.55
C LEU A 172 -16.25 -17.81 -1.65
N SER A 173 -16.26 -19.11 -1.92
CA SER A 173 -17.48 -19.90 -1.88
C SER A 173 -18.04 -20.12 -0.46
N ALA A 174 -17.22 -19.93 0.57
CA ALA A 174 -17.62 -20.01 1.98
C ALA A 174 -17.72 -18.62 2.61
N ALA A 175 -18.84 -17.97 2.49
CA ALA A 175 -19.13 -16.60 2.95
C ALA A 175 -18.43 -16.18 4.26
N LEU A 176 -17.96 -14.93 4.33
CA LEU A 176 -17.58 -14.12 5.49
C LEU A 176 -16.17 -14.25 6.08
N THR A 177 -15.51 -15.37 6.06
CA THR A 177 -14.16 -15.50 6.64
C THR A 177 -13.07 -14.79 5.82
N LYS A 178 -13.42 -14.20 4.71
CA LYS A 178 -12.50 -13.89 3.61
C LYS A 178 -12.38 -12.44 3.19
N GLU A 179 -13.19 -11.58 3.72
CA GLU A 179 -13.03 -10.13 3.52
C GLU A 179 -11.77 -9.63 4.25
N ILE A 180 -11.43 -10.21 5.41
CA ILE A 180 -10.17 -9.92 6.09
C ILE A 180 -8.96 -10.41 5.28
N GLU A 181 -9.11 -11.52 4.58
CA GLU A 181 -8.03 -12.05 3.73
C GLU A 181 -7.77 -11.14 2.54
N LEU A 182 -8.80 -10.55 1.95
CA LEU A 182 -8.66 -9.55 0.90
C LEU A 182 -7.95 -8.28 1.41
N GLY A 183 -8.33 -7.78 2.59
CA GLY A 183 -7.63 -6.66 3.23
C GLY A 183 -6.17 -6.97 3.53
N ARG A 184 -5.88 -8.19 4.02
CA ARG A 184 -4.53 -8.69 4.27
C ARG A 184 -3.70 -8.74 2.99
N GLN A 185 -4.25 -9.28 1.91
CA GLN A 185 -3.58 -9.35 0.62
C GLN A 185 -3.28 -7.96 0.04
N CYS A 186 -4.21 -7.02 0.13
CA CYS A 186 -3.97 -5.64 -0.27
C CYS A 186 -2.79 -5.02 0.51
N ASN A 187 -2.76 -5.24 1.82
CA ASN A 187 -1.70 -4.76 2.68
C ASN A 187 -0.34 -5.40 2.35
N GLU A 188 -0.30 -6.72 2.16
CA GLU A 188 0.92 -7.46 1.81
C GLU A 188 1.50 -7.00 0.48
N GLU A 189 0.67 -6.85 -0.54
CA GLU A 189 1.10 -6.40 -1.86
C GLU A 189 1.64 -4.96 -1.83
N ALA A 190 0.94 -4.05 -1.17
CA ALA A 190 1.34 -2.65 -1.09
C ALA A 190 2.61 -2.49 -0.26
N ILE A 191 2.67 -3.07 0.94
CA ILE A 191 3.80 -3.00 1.86
C ILE A 191 5.00 -3.78 1.31
N GLY A 192 4.78 -4.84 0.52
CA GLY A 192 5.84 -5.58 -0.19
C GLY A 192 6.74 -4.71 -1.07
N ASP A 193 6.22 -3.60 -1.62
CA ASP A 193 7.01 -2.63 -2.39
C ASP A 193 7.78 -1.62 -1.53
N MET A 194 7.40 -1.44 -0.26
CA MET A 194 8.09 -0.55 0.67
C MET A 194 9.55 -1.00 0.86
N PRO A 195 10.53 -0.07 0.93
CA PRO A 195 11.90 -0.42 1.34
C PRO A 195 11.94 -1.15 2.68
N ALA A 196 13.00 -1.90 2.91
CA ALA A 196 13.20 -2.59 4.18
C ALA A 196 13.48 -1.60 5.32
N GLY A 197 12.98 -1.94 6.51
CA GLY A 197 13.24 -1.20 7.74
C GLY A 197 14.56 -1.62 8.42
N GLY A 198 14.82 -1.03 9.58
CA GLY A 198 16.10 -1.21 10.29
C GLY A 198 16.33 -2.59 10.92
N TYR A 199 15.30 -3.43 11.03
CA TYR A 199 15.36 -4.78 11.62
C TYR A 199 15.26 -5.90 10.57
N SER A 200 15.45 -5.59 9.29
CA SER A 200 15.41 -6.59 8.19
C SER A 200 16.75 -7.28 7.98
#